data_7bb39f9cdc6d6d3849e364c6c2db744a
#
_entry.id   7bb39f9cdc6d6d3849e364c6c2db744a
#
_cell.length_a   1.000
_cell.length_b   1.000
_cell.length_c   1.000
_cell.angle_alpha   90.00
_cell.angle_beta   90.00
_cell.angle_gamma   90.00
#
_symmetry.space_group_name_H-M   'P 1'
#
loop_
_entity.id
_entity.type
_entity.pdbx_description
1 polymer ?
#
loop_
_entity_poly.entity_id
_entity_poly.type
_entity_poly.pdbx_seq_one_letter_code
_entity_poly.pdbx_strand_id
1 'polypeptide(L)'
;MRSEKKSRKFWFIAILCLIIVLPAGWYLWSRLEKEKPTLNMNLLSPHLGQSQVFSLVVSDAKSGLRRLWVGLLKNGQEAVLHDEKFPSAGFFKGGKVHETSVKIQLAPEVLGFSDGDAILRTVISDYSWRGWWKGNITYTEKNVKIDTRPPEIEVLSRAH
;
A
#
# COMPACT_ATOMS: atom_id res chain seq x y z
N MET A 1 -20.37 56.92 -24.89
CA MET A 1 -20.24 56.49 -23.48
C MET A 1 -20.77 55.06 -23.15
N ARG A 2 -20.81 54.14 -24.12
CA ARG A 2 -21.35 52.76 -23.89
C ARG A 2 -20.26 51.67 -23.74
N SER A 3 -18.99 51.97 -24.00
CA SER A 3 -17.89 51.00 -24.03
C SER A 3 -17.24 50.75 -22.65
N GLU A 4 -17.17 51.75 -21.78
CA GLU A 4 -16.47 51.60 -20.49
C GLU A 4 -17.20 50.72 -19.49
N LYS A 5 -18.52 50.71 -19.49
CA LYS A 5 -19.33 49.83 -18.58
C LYS A 5 -19.17 48.33 -18.93
N LYS A 6 -18.91 48.00 -20.21
CA LYS A 6 -18.74 46.65 -20.70
C LYS A 6 -17.36 46.11 -20.27
N SER A 7 -16.35 46.98 -20.30
CA SER A 7 -14.97 46.66 -19.86
C SER A 7 -14.92 46.36 -18.36
N ARG A 8 -15.54 47.16 -17.50
CA ARG A 8 -15.56 46.94 -16.05
C ARG A 8 -16.24 45.61 -15.68
N LYS A 9 -17.38 45.25 -16.29
CA LYS A 9 -18.04 43.96 -16.06
C LYS A 9 -17.15 42.77 -16.47
N PHE A 10 -16.45 42.91 -17.61
CA PHE A 10 -15.53 41.88 -18.07
C PHE A 10 -14.39 41.67 -17.06
N TRP A 11 -13.78 42.75 -16.56
CA TRP A 11 -12.73 42.67 -15.56
C TRP A 11 -13.21 42.05 -14.23
N PHE A 12 -14.43 42.40 -13.79
CA PHE A 12 -15.02 41.77 -12.60
C PHE A 12 -15.23 40.25 -12.77
N ILE A 13 -15.72 39.82 -13.93
CA ILE A 13 -15.90 38.38 -14.23
C ILE A 13 -14.52 37.70 -14.32
N ALA A 14 -13.54 38.30 -14.94
CA ALA A 14 -12.20 37.75 -15.04
C ALA A 14 -11.53 37.56 -13.66
N ILE A 15 -11.64 38.56 -12.78
CA ILE A 15 -11.12 38.49 -11.41
C ILE A 15 -11.88 37.40 -10.61
N LEU A 16 -13.21 37.33 -10.73
CA LEU A 16 -14.01 36.31 -10.06
C LEU A 16 -13.63 34.89 -10.52
N CYS A 17 -13.46 34.70 -11.84
CA CYS A 17 -12.97 33.45 -12.40
C CYS A 17 -11.57 33.10 -11.85
N LEU A 18 -10.67 34.06 -11.77
CA LEU A 18 -9.32 33.83 -11.25
C LEU A 18 -9.35 33.38 -9.77
N ILE A 19 -10.18 34.04 -8.96
CA ILE A 19 -10.36 33.70 -7.52
C ILE A 19 -10.89 32.27 -7.34
N ILE A 20 -11.70 31.76 -8.27
CA ILE A 20 -12.26 30.40 -8.18
C ILE A 20 -11.31 29.39 -8.81
N VAL A 21 -10.78 29.68 -10.00
CA VAL A 21 -9.99 28.70 -10.77
C VAL A 21 -8.62 28.43 -10.13
N LEU A 22 -7.97 29.43 -9.55
CA LEU A 22 -6.66 29.24 -8.93
C LEU A 22 -6.73 28.30 -7.70
N PRO A 23 -7.61 28.53 -6.71
CA PRO A 23 -7.74 27.60 -5.59
C PRO A 23 -8.22 26.21 -6.02
N ALA A 24 -9.17 26.14 -6.96
CA ALA A 24 -9.63 24.87 -7.49
C ALA A 24 -8.52 24.10 -8.22
N GLY A 25 -7.73 24.79 -9.05
CA GLY A 25 -6.57 24.21 -9.72
C GLY A 25 -5.50 23.73 -8.74
N TRP A 26 -5.17 24.54 -7.73
CA TRP A 26 -4.27 24.14 -6.65
C TRP A 26 -4.78 22.90 -5.91
N TYR A 27 -6.06 22.87 -5.57
CA TYR A 27 -6.67 21.74 -4.89
C TYR A 27 -6.61 20.47 -5.75
N LEU A 28 -7.00 20.55 -7.03
CA LEU A 28 -6.90 19.43 -7.97
C LEU A 28 -5.47 18.92 -8.08
N TRP A 29 -4.50 19.83 -8.20
CA TRP A 29 -3.08 19.48 -8.26
C TRP A 29 -2.63 18.72 -7.03
N SER A 30 -3.05 19.14 -5.83
CA SER A 30 -2.71 18.46 -4.57
C SER A 30 -3.30 17.06 -4.48
N ARG A 31 -4.44 16.80 -5.11
CA ARG A 31 -5.10 15.48 -5.13
C ARG A 31 -4.57 14.54 -6.22
N LEU A 32 -3.92 15.08 -7.23
CA LEU A 32 -3.23 14.32 -8.29
C LEU A 32 -1.78 13.98 -7.92
N GLU A 33 -1.50 13.83 -6.64
CA GLU A 33 -0.16 13.56 -6.12
C GLU A 33 0.48 12.33 -6.77
N LYS A 34 1.83 12.38 -6.88
CA LYS A 34 2.64 11.30 -7.46
C LYS A 34 3.25 10.38 -6.41
N GLU A 35 3.23 10.80 -5.16
CA GLU A 35 3.81 10.02 -4.06
C GLU A 35 3.00 8.74 -3.86
N LYS A 36 3.72 7.64 -3.78
CA LYS A 36 3.12 6.32 -3.54
C LYS A 36 3.14 6.01 -2.05
N PRO A 37 2.20 5.19 -1.56
CA PRO A 37 2.28 4.65 -0.21
C PRO A 37 3.64 3.98 0.03
N THR A 38 4.17 4.12 1.22
CA THR A 38 5.43 3.49 1.63
C THR A 38 5.17 2.20 2.39
N LEU A 39 6.10 1.25 2.24
CA LEU A 39 6.08 -0.04 2.92
C LEU A 39 7.39 -0.23 3.66
N ASN A 40 7.30 -0.50 4.95
CA ASN A 40 8.40 -1.02 5.75
C ASN A 40 8.02 -2.42 6.25
N MET A 41 8.73 -3.43 5.78
CA MET A 41 8.51 -4.83 6.13
C MET A 41 9.64 -5.32 7.02
N ASN A 42 9.32 -5.67 8.25
CA ASN A 42 10.26 -6.28 9.18
C ASN A 42 10.08 -7.81 9.16
N LEU A 43 10.74 -8.44 8.19
CA LEU A 43 10.86 -9.89 8.07
C LEU A 43 12.26 -10.29 8.55
N LEU A 44 12.33 -10.96 9.70
CA LEU A 44 13.59 -11.31 10.38
C LEU A 44 14.48 -12.24 9.54
N SER A 45 13.86 -13.12 8.76
CA SER A 45 14.57 -14.08 7.89
C SER A 45 13.78 -14.28 6.59
N PRO A 46 14.46 -14.47 5.45
CA PRO A 46 13.80 -14.91 4.22
C PRO A 46 13.37 -16.39 4.27
N HIS A 47 13.80 -17.15 5.28
CA HIS A 47 13.39 -18.54 5.48
C HIS A 47 12.16 -18.58 6.37
N LEU A 48 11.10 -19.20 5.85
CA LEU A 48 9.82 -19.38 6.52
C LEU A 48 9.77 -20.78 7.14
N GLY A 49 9.83 -20.86 8.46
CA GLY A 49 9.65 -22.11 9.19
C GLY A 49 8.17 -22.53 9.30
N GLN A 50 7.87 -23.42 10.25
CA GLN A 50 6.52 -23.93 10.50
C GLN A 50 5.52 -22.81 10.84
N SER A 51 5.95 -21.79 11.60
CA SER A 51 5.15 -20.61 11.92
C SER A 51 6.08 -19.41 12.14
N GLN A 52 5.80 -18.31 11.48
CA GLN A 52 6.56 -17.08 11.61
C GLN A 52 5.62 -15.88 11.68
N VAL A 53 5.95 -14.94 12.57
CA VAL A 53 5.25 -13.66 12.66
C VAL A 53 6.15 -12.57 12.10
N PHE A 54 5.63 -11.75 11.21
CA PHE A 54 6.30 -10.56 10.72
C PHE A 54 5.39 -9.35 10.79
N SER A 55 5.97 -8.17 10.82
CA SER A 55 5.23 -6.91 10.88
C SER A 55 5.43 -6.09 9.62
N LEU A 56 4.36 -5.43 9.21
CA LEU A 56 4.33 -4.46 8.13
C LEU A 56 3.92 -3.12 8.71
N VAL A 57 4.66 -2.07 8.39
CA VAL A 57 4.26 -0.68 8.61
C VAL A 57 4.03 -0.06 7.25
N VAL A 58 2.82 0.43 7.03
CA VAL A 58 2.44 1.07 5.77
C VAL A 58 1.96 2.48 6.06
N SER A 59 2.39 3.44 5.24
CA SER A 59 1.98 4.83 5.42
C SER A 59 1.80 5.57 4.11
N ASP A 60 0.88 6.53 4.13
CA ASP A 60 0.62 7.51 3.09
C ASP A 60 0.30 8.86 3.74
N ALA A 61 1.22 9.82 3.57
CA ALA A 61 1.14 11.09 4.30
C ALA A 61 0.05 12.03 3.78
N LYS A 62 -0.40 11.88 2.53
CA LYS A 62 -1.27 12.86 1.87
C LYS A 62 -2.69 12.38 1.67
N SER A 63 -2.88 11.42 0.77
CA SER A 63 -4.22 10.95 0.39
C SER A 63 -4.77 9.87 1.31
N GLY A 64 -3.93 9.22 2.09
CA GLY A 64 -4.29 8.18 3.03
C GLY A 64 -4.49 6.81 2.37
N LEU A 65 -4.32 5.78 3.17
CA LEU A 65 -4.38 4.38 2.75
C LEU A 65 -5.79 3.98 2.35
N ARG A 66 -5.90 3.20 1.25
CA ARG A 66 -7.16 2.62 0.75
C ARG A 66 -7.23 1.12 1.01
N ARG A 67 -6.17 0.38 0.68
CA ARG A 67 -6.12 -1.07 0.84
C ARG A 67 -4.70 -1.54 1.07
N LEU A 68 -4.54 -2.48 1.98
CA LEU A 68 -3.35 -3.30 2.15
C LEU A 68 -3.72 -4.74 1.85
N TRP A 69 -3.03 -5.33 0.89
CA TRP A 69 -3.19 -6.73 0.53
C TRP A 69 -1.83 -7.43 0.60
N VAL A 70 -1.79 -8.60 1.21
CA VAL A 70 -0.58 -9.42 1.33
C VAL A 70 -0.93 -10.86 0.98
N GLY A 71 -0.13 -11.48 0.12
CA GLY A 71 -0.32 -12.87 -0.29
C GLY A 71 1.00 -13.61 -0.40
N LEU A 72 0.93 -14.93 -0.29
CA LEU A 72 2.02 -15.86 -0.55
C LEU A 72 1.72 -16.62 -1.84
N LEU A 73 2.66 -16.55 -2.79
CA LEU A 73 2.56 -17.19 -4.10
C LEU A 73 3.62 -18.29 -4.21
N LYS A 74 3.19 -19.47 -4.60
CA LYS A 74 4.07 -20.60 -4.91
C LYS A 74 3.45 -21.50 -5.98
N ASN A 75 4.23 -21.84 -7.01
CA ASN A 75 3.82 -22.76 -8.09
C ASN A 75 2.48 -22.37 -8.74
N GLY A 76 2.21 -21.06 -8.87
CA GLY A 76 0.95 -20.56 -9.44
C GLY A 76 -0.24 -20.55 -8.46
N GLN A 77 -0.10 -21.09 -7.27
CA GLN A 77 -1.08 -21.00 -6.20
C GLN A 77 -0.82 -19.78 -5.33
N GLU A 78 -1.86 -18.98 -5.05
CA GLU A 78 -1.78 -17.78 -4.22
C GLU A 78 -2.70 -17.93 -3.01
N ALA A 79 -2.14 -17.73 -1.81
CA ALA A 79 -2.91 -17.66 -0.56
C ALA A 79 -2.88 -16.24 -0.01
N VAL A 80 -4.05 -15.70 0.31
CA VAL A 80 -4.19 -14.38 0.91
C VAL A 80 -3.90 -14.46 2.40
N LEU A 81 -2.89 -13.71 2.84
CA LEU A 81 -2.49 -13.63 4.25
C LEU A 81 -3.19 -12.48 4.97
N HIS A 82 -3.42 -11.39 4.26
CA HIS A 82 -4.08 -10.21 4.80
C HIS A 82 -4.73 -9.41 3.68
N ASP A 83 -5.95 -8.95 3.89
CA ASP A 83 -6.67 -8.04 2.97
C ASP A 83 -7.52 -7.07 3.79
N GLU A 84 -7.03 -5.86 3.93
CA GLU A 84 -7.68 -4.81 4.71
C GLU A 84 -8.00 -3.61 3.83
N LYS A 85 -9.25 -3.15 3.91
CA LYS A 85 -9.72 -1.93 3.26
C LYS A 85 -9.93 -0.84 4.30
N PHE A 86 -9.29 0.29 4.11
CA PHE A 86 -9.40 1.42 5.02
C PHE A 86 -10.53 2.36 4.62
N PRO A 87 -11.20 2.98 5.61
CA PRO A 87 -12.33 3.84 5.34
C PRO A 87 -11.91 5.16 4.67
N SER A 88 -12.72 5.62 3.71
CA SER A 88 -12.61 6.96 3.14
C SER A 88 -13.13 8.02 4.13
N ALA A 89 -12.49 9.18 4.12
CA ALA A 89 -12.99 10.39 4.79
C ALA A 89 -13.95 11.20 3.90
N GLY A 90 -14.23 10.70 2.69
CA GLY A 90 -15.07 11.33 1.68
C GLY A 90 -14.30 11.64 0.41
N PHE A 91 -15.03 11.89 -0.67
CA PHE A 91 -14.46 12.08 -2.02
C PHE A 91 -13.35 13.14 -2.05
N PHE A 92 -13.53 14.24 -1.34
CA PHE A 92 -12.57 15.33 -1.31
C PHE A 92 -11.48 15.19 -0.24
N LYS A 93 -11.69 14.37 0.80
CA LYS A 93 -10.80 14.30 1.96
C LYS A 93 -9.79 13.14 1.89
N GLY A 94 -10.04 12.15 1.03
CA GLY A 94 -9.19 10.96 0.91
C GLY A 94 -9.47 9.89 1.97
N GLY A 95 -8.43 9.21 2.44
CA GLY A 95 -8.51 8.19 3.48
C GLY A 95 -8.52 8.77 4.88
N LYS A 96 -9.03 8.00 5.85
CA LYS A 96 -8.97 8.34 7.28
C LYS A 96 -7.69 7.84 7.94
N VAL A 97 -7.08 6.80 7.37
CA VAL A 97 -5.90 6.14 7.91
C VAL A 97 -4.70 6.55 7.07
N HIS A 98 -3.71 7.14 7.70
CA HIS A 98 -2.47 7.58 7.05
C HIS A 98 -1.29 6.67 7.37
N GLU A 99 -1.37 5.93 8.46
CA GLU A 99 -0.38 4.95 8.86
C GLU A 99 -1.04 3.81 9.62
N THR A 100 -0.58 2.59 9.39
CA THR A 100 -1.01 1.41 10.13
C THR A 100 0.13 0.41 10.25
N SER A 101 0.10 -0.37 11.33
CA SER A 101 1.02 -1.48 11.56
C SER A 101 0.23 -2.76 11.72
N VAL A 102 0.56 -3.75 10.90
CA VAL A 102 -0.12 -5.05 10.89
C VAL A 102 0.88 -6.14 11.20
N LYS A 103 0.50 -7.05 12.10
CA LYS A 103 1.24 -8.30 12.37
C LYS A 103 0.57 -9.44 11.63
N ILE A 104 1.34 -10.15 10.81
CA ILE A 104 0.86 -11.27 10.02
C ILE A 104 1.52 -12.53 10.54
N GLN A 105 0.72 -13.51 10.91
CA GLN A 105 1.18 -14.86 11.22
C GLN A 105 1.13 -15.70 9.95
N LEU A 106 2.26 -16.28 9.58
CA LEU A 106 2.41 -17.09 8.40
C LEU A 106 2.79 -18.51 8.83
N ALA A 107 1.92 -19.47 8.52
CA ALA A 107 2.13 -20.90 8.72
C ALA A 107 1.93 -21.60 7.36
N PRO A 108 3.00 -21.85 6.59
CA PRO A 108 2.90 -22.34 5.21
C PRO A 108 2.14 -23.65 5.06
N GLU A 109 2.34 -24.60 5.99
CA GLU A 109 1.66 -25.89 5.97
C GLU A 109 0.14 -25.77 6.12
N VAL A 110 -0.33 -24.86 7.00
CA VAL A 110 -1.77 -24.59 7.18
C VAL A 110 -2.40 -24.02 5.90
N LEU A 111 -1.60 -23.32 5.11
CA LEU A 111 -2.01 -22.77 3.82
C LEU A 111 -1.86 -23.77 2.66
N GLY A 112 -1.40 -25.00 2.93
CA GLY A 112 -1.23 -26.05 1.94
C GLY A 112 0.03 -25.92 1.10
N PHE A 113 1.03 -25.13 1.54
CA PHE A 113 2.30 -24.97 0.85
C PHE A 113 3.36 -25.96 1.38
N SER A 114 4.01 -26.65 0.45
CA SER A 114 5.20 -27.48 0.72
C SER A 114 6.48 -26.64 0.80
N ASP A 115 7.58 -27.25 1.23
CA ASP A 115 8.91 -26.63 1.23
C ASP A 115 9.38 -26.20 -0.16
N GLY A 116 10.21 -25.16 -0.20
CA GLY A 116 10.84 -24.61 -1.40
C GLY A 116 10.60 -23.13 -1.59
N ASP A 117 10.94 -22.60 -2.76
CA ASP A 117 10.87 -21.18 -3.06
C ASP A 117 9.43 -20.69 -3.21
N ALA A 118 9.17 -19.51 -2.67
CA ALA A 118 7.88 -18.83 -2.73
C ALA A 118 8.10 -17.30 -2.83
N ILE A 119 7.04 -16.57 -3.14
CA ILE A 119 7.06 -15.11 -3.26
C ILE A 119 6.04 -14.53 -2.29
N LEU A 120 6.52 -13.69 -1.38
CA LEU A 120 5.66 -12.85 -0.54
C LEU A 120 5.36 -11.56 -1.31
N ARG A 121 4.09 -11.38 -1.67
CA ARG A 121 3.61 -10.25 -2.46
C ARG A 121 2.84 -9.28 -1.57
N THR A 122 3.12 -8.00 -1.70
CA THR A 122 2.40 -6.94 -1.00
C THR A 122 1.92 -5.89 -1.98
N VAL A 123 0.66 -5.52 -1.89
CA VAL A 123 0.02 -4.48 -2.71
C VAL A 123 -0.64 -3.47 -1.80
N ILE A 124 -0.25 -2.21 -1.92
CA ILE A 124 -0.82 -1.11 -1.15
C ILE A 124 -1.37 -0.08 -2.12
N SER A 125 -2.55 0.43 -1.86
CA SER A 125 -3.14 1.54 -2.62
C SER A 125 -3.60 2.67 -1.70
N ASP A 126 -3.60 3.89 -2.24
CA ASP A 126 -4.05 5.11 -1.57
C ASP A 126 -5.36 5.64 -2.14
N TYR A 127 -5.84 6.77 -1.56
CA TYR A 127 -7.02 7.49 -2.01
C TYR A 127 -6.70 8.69 -2.92
N SER A 128 -5.53 8.75 -3.54
CA SER A 128 -5.23 9.80 -4.52
C SER A 128 -6.17 9.69 -5.74
N TRP A 129 -6.37 10.80 -6.46
CA TRP A 129 -7.20 10.81 -7.66
C TRP A 129 -6.44 10.35 -8.91
N ARG A 130 -5.23 9.89 -8.74
CA ARG A 130 -4.41 9.40 -9.84
C ARG A 130 -5.00 8.13 -10.46
N GLY A 131 -4.72 7.89 -11.74
CA GLY A 131 -5.18 6.70 -12.44
C GLY A 131 -6.70 6.57 -12.50
N TRP A 132 -7.44 7.67 -12.70
CA TRP A 132 -8.90 7.68 -12.71
C TRP A 132 -9.49 7.14 -11.40
N TRP A 133 -9.06 7.76 -10.28
CA TRP A 133 -9.48 7.42 -8.90
C TRP A 133 -9.07 6.02 -8.42
N LYS A 134 -8.16 5.35 -9.16
CA LYS A 134 -7.60 4.06 -8.68
C LYS A 134 -6.61 4.24 -7.55
N GLY A 135 -6.03 5.43 -7.45
CA GLY A 135 -4.99 5.76 -6.50
C GLY A 135 -3.59 5.38 -6.97
N ASN A 136 -2.57 5.77 -6.22
CA ASN A 136 -1.24 5.25 -6.42
C ASN A 136 -1.15 3.84 -5.84
N ILE A 137 -0.34 3.00 -6.48
CA ILE A 137 -0.14 1.61 -6.05
C ILE A 137 1.35 1.39 -5.80
N THR A 138 1.66 0.85 -4.63
CA THR A 138 2.96 0.27 -4.32
C THR A 138 2.81 -1.24 -4.40
N TYR A 139 3.65 -1.84 -5.24
CA TYR A 139 3.71 -3.28 -5.45
C TYR A 139 5.11 -3.75 -5.07
N THR A 140 5.20 -4.75 -4.21
CA THR A 140 6.47 -5.31 -3.75
C THR A 140 6.39 -6.82 -3.73
N GLU A 141 7.43 -7.46 -4.25
CA GLU A 141 7.64 -8.90 -4.15
C GLU A 141 8.94 -9.17 -3.39
N LYS A 142 8.90 -10.14 -2.50
CA LYS A 142 10.06 -10.61 -1.75
C LYS A 142 10.15 -12.11 -1.88
N ASN A 143 11.27 -12.59 -2.42
CA ASN A 143 11.57 -14.02 -2.48
C ASN A 143 11.78 -14.54 -1.06
N VAL A 144 11.12 -15.64 -0.75
CA VAL A 144 11.20 -16.34 0.53
C VAL A 144 11.35 -17.83 0.25
N LYS A 145 11.91 -18.56 1.20
CA LYS A 145 12.06 -20.01 1.13
C LYS A 145 11.31 -20.65 2.26
N ILE A 146 10.38 -21.51 1.95
CA ILE A 146 9.66 -22.32 2.92
C ILE A 146 10.54 -23.50 3.29
N ASP A 147 10.81 -23.68 4.58
CA ASP A 147 11.57 -24.79 5.15
C ASP A 147 10.96 -25.13 6.52
N THR A 148 10.03 -26.05 6.49
CA THR A 148 9.24 -26.46 7.68
C THR A 148 9.86 -27.63 8.41
N ARG A 149 10.94 -28.23 7.86
CA ARG A 149 11.61 -29.38 8.45
C ARG A 149 12.46 -28.97 9.64
N PRO A 150 12.31 -29.65 10.79
CA PRO A 150 13.23 -29.43 11.89
C PRO A 150 14.64 -29.89 11.53
N PRO A 151 15.69 -29.24 12.07
CA PRO A 151 17.06 -29.69 11.87
C PRO A 151 17.27 -31.06 12.50
N GLU A 152 17.83 -32.00 11.74
CA GLU A 152 18.31 -33.28 12.27
C GLU A 152 19.64 -33.08 12.97
N ILE A 153 19.71 -33.41 14.26
CA ILE A 153 20.94 -33.35 15.07
C ILE A 153 21.41 -34.79 15.32
N GLU A 154 22.50 -35.18 14.68
CA GLU A 154 23.16 -36.44 15.00
C GLU A 154 24.27 -36.18 16.03
N VAL A 155 24.11 -36.74 17.24
CA VAL A 155 25.11 -36.63 18.29
C VAL A 155 26.12 -37.77 18.10
N LEU A 156 27.27 -37.44 17.49
CA LEU A 156 28.38 -38.37 17.40
C LEU A 156 29.13 -38.43 18.75
N SER A 157 28.65 -39.28 19.68
CA SER A 157 29.42 -39.56 20.90
C SER A 157 30.62 -40.47 20.57
N ARG A 158 31.82 -39.96 20.72
CA ARG A 158 33.00 -40.84 20.82
C ARG A 158 32.97 -41.52 22.20
N ALA A 159 32.70 -42.80 22.22
CA ALA A 159 33.02 -43.62 23.39
C ALA A 159 34.54 -43.69 23.53
N HIS A 160 35.10 -43.22 24.63
CA HIS A 160 36.44 -43.46 25.05
C HIS A 160 36.53 -44.77 25.81
#